data_752a031082b6ee1c4417661d4ee7fd7b
#
_entry.id   752a031082b6ee1c4417661d4ee7fd7b
#
_cell.length_a   1.000
_cell.length_b   1.000
_cell.length_c   1.000
_cell.angle_alpha   90.00
_cell.angle_beta   90.00
_cell.angle_gamma   90.00
#
_symmetry.space_group_name_H-M   'P 1'
#
loop_
_entity.id
_entity.type
_entity.pdbx_description
1 polymer ?
#
loop_
_entity_poly.entity_id
_entity_poly.type
_entity_poly.pdbx_seq_one_letter_code
_entity_poly.pdbx_strand_id
1 'polypeptide(L)'
;MTRRNAAAMAMGLLLGSTLASSVGAEEWAPTRPIKIVVPIVGSTNDALARLLAPKLQEALGQPVVVENKPGAGGNIGADFVAKAPPDGHTLLVGYNGPLAINKSLFDNMPFDPQKDLAPITLAVKSPQYLVAGPAADFSTAKEFIAMAKANPARYSYASVSMGSASHLTMEMFKAAANIKVTHVPYKGATPAITDLLGGNVHIAFMVPGNVQQFVAQGRLKLLATTGDKRFPSAPAVPTLIELGYPTMEATGWVGLLAPAATPKPIIERYHRELVKILKSPDITSRLRDMEFEVVASTPEQFRDWIAAESGKWGAAVKATGAKAE
;
A
#
# COMPACT_ATOMS: atom_id res chain seq x y z
N MET A 1 -22.60 -54.85 82.71
CA MET A 1 -22.81 -53.43 83.03
C MET A 1 -21.71 -52.67 82.32
N THR A 2 -21.93 -51.79 81.45
CA THR A 2 -22.96 -50.86 80.91
C THR A 2 -22.58 -50.51 79.50
N ARG A 3 -23.57 -50.45 78.63
CA ARG A 3 -23.48 -50.03 77.24
C ARG A 3 -23.23 -48.51 77.14
N ARG A 4 -22.37 -48.12 76.24
CA ARG A 4 -22.44 -46.74 75.71
C ARG A 4 -22.25 -46.72 74.19
N ASN A 5 -23.25 -46.24 73.52
CA ASN A 5 -23.39 -46.03 72.07
C ASN A 5 -22.43 -44.96 71.55
N ALA A 6 -21.73 -45.27 70.47
CA ALA A 6 -21.01 -44.24 69.67
C ALA A 6 -21.81 -44.05 68.36
N ALA A 7 -22.37 -42.87 68.27
CA ALA A 7 -23.02 -42.41 67.03
C ALA A 7 -21.97 -41.96 66.00
N ALA A 8 -21.97 -42.60 64.87
CA ALA A 8 -21.15 -42.17 63.72
C ALA A 8 -21.82 -41.00 63.01
N MET A 9 -21.17 -39.86 63.04
CA MET A 9 -21.58 -38.64 62.32
C MET A 9 -20.94 -38.67 60.92
N ALA A 10 -21.73 -39.05 59.90
CA ALA A 10 -21.28 -39.00 58.50
C ALA A 10 -21.36 -37.54 58.02
N MET A 11 -20.22 -36.87 57.85
CA MET A 11 -20.08 -35.53 57.27
C MET A 11 -19.90 -35.66 55.76
N GLY A 12 -20.97 -35.47 55.00
CA GLY A 12 -20.95 -35.43 53.53
C GLY A 12 -20.24 -34.21 53.01
N LEU A 13 -19.04 -34.40 52.41
CA LEU A 13 -18.39 -33.39 51.59
C LEU A 13 -19.17 -33.23 50.27
N LEU A 14 -19.96 -32.14 50.17
CA LEU A 14 -20.46 -31.64 48.91
C LEU A 14 -19.30 -30.95 48.18
N LEU A 15 -18.63 -31.67 47.26
CA LEU A 15 -17.77 -31.06 46.25
C LEU A 15 -18.67 -30.24 45.29
N GLY A 16 -18.77 -28.97 45.55
CA GLY A 16 -19.31 -27.99 44.58
C GLY A 16 -18.35 -27.86 43.40
N SER A 17 -18.57 -28.61 42.34
CA SER A 17 -17.93 -28.37 41.05
C SER A 17 -18.39 -27.03 40.52
N THR A 18 -17.64 -25.95 40.76
CA THR A 18 -17.78 -24.69 40.07
C THR A 18 -17.35 -24.93 38.60
N LEU A 19 -18.31 -25.18 37.74
CA LEU A 19 -18.17 -25.04 36.31
C LEU A 19 -17.81 -23.55 36.07
N ALA A 20 -16.52 -23.27 35.98
CA ALA A 20 -16.04 -22.02 35.42
C ALA A 20 -16.45 -22.03 33.95
N SER A 21 -17.63 -21.48 33.65
CA SER A 21 -17.99 -21.10 32.31
C SER A 21 -16.91 -20.14 31.84
N SER A 22 -16.02 -20.61 30.96
CA SER A 22 -15.16 -19.72 30.20
C SER A 22 -16.09 -18.80 29.40
N VAL A 23 -16.36 -17.61 29.93
CA VAL A 23 -16.94 -16.51 29.17
C VAL A 23 -15.91 -16.24 28.06
N GLY A 24 -16.07 -16.91 26.92
CA GLY A 24 -15.35 -16.53 25.71
C GLY A 24 -15.62 -15.05 25.53
N ALA A 25 -14.58 -14.23 25.53
CA ALA A 25 -14.72 -12.81 25.25
C ALA A 25 -15.51 -12.70 23.95
N GLU A 26 -16.69 -12.10 24.02
CA GLU A 26 -17.55 -11.90 22.85
C GLU A 26 -16.73 -11.21 21.77
N GLU A 27 -16.61 -11.87 20.63
CA GLU A 27 -15.81 -11.34 19.53
C GLU A 27 -16.45 -10.05 19.05
N TRP A 28 -15.65 -8.97 18.94
CA TRP A 28 -16.15 -7.69 18.44
C TRP A 28 -16.87 -7.86 17.11
N ALA A 29 -18.07 -7.31 17.01
CA ALA A 29 -18.86 -7.24 15.80
C ALA A 29 -19.30 -5.80 15.55
N PRO A 30 -19.27 -5.30 14.31
CA PRO A 30 -19.74 -3.96 14.01
C PRO A 30 -21.26 -3.88 14.21
N THR A 31 -21.71 -2.77 14.79
CA THR A 31 -23.14 -2.50 15.10
C THR A 31 -23.80 -1.55 14.12
N ARG A 32 -23.02 -0.94 13.21
CA ARG A 32 -23.46 0.03 12.20
C ARG A 32 -22.56 -0.05 10.96
N PRO A 33 -22.90 0.60 9.85
CA PRO A 33 -22.09 0.56 8.63
C PRO A 33 -20.63 0.95 8.88
N ILE A 34 -19.74 0.24 8.19
CA ILE A 34 -18.29 0.48 8.19
C ILE A 34 -17.94 1.38 7.00
N LYS A 35 -17.10 2.36 7.23
CA LYS A 35 -16.59 3.27 6.22
C LYS A 35 -15.15 2.92 5.88
N ILE A 36 -14.84 2.72 4.60
CA ILE A 36 -13.47 2.63 4.10
C ILE A 36 -13.15 3.94 3.39
N VAL A 37 -12.27 4.74 3.97
CA VAL A 37 -11.81 6.00 3.41
C VAL A 37 -10.68 5.75 2.43
N VAL A 38 -10.83 6.26 1.20
CA VAL A 38 -9.81 6.19 0.14
C VAL A 38 -9.36 7.61 -0.19
N PRO A 39 -8.08 7.95 0.07
CA PRO A 39 -7.56 9.33 -0.10
C PRO A 39 -7.31 9.75 -1.57
N ILE A 40 -7.70 8.95 -2.54
CA ILE A 40 -7.47 9.21 -3.96
C ILE A 40 -8.61 8.63 -4.79
N VAL A 41 -9.13 9.40 -5.75
CA VAL A 41 -10.29 9.01 -6.58
C VAL A 41 -9.81 8.27 -7.83
N GLY A 42 -10.55 7.23 -8.25
CA GLY A 42 -10.36 6.57 -9.55
C GLY A 42 -9.00 5.90 -9.74
N SER A 43 -8.32 5.59 -8.64
CA SER A 43 -7.02 4.91 -8.64
C SER A 43 -7.16 3.40 -8.46
N THR A 44 -6.05 2.69 -8.62
CA THR A 44 -5.97 1.27 -8.28
C THR A 44 -6.27 1.02 -6.79
N ASN A 45 -6.00 1.99 -5.90
CA ASN A 45 -6.34 1.93 -4.47
C ASN A 45 -7.86 1.98 -4.25
N ASP A 46 -8.56 2.84 -5.01
CA ASP A 46 -10.03 2.92 -4.98
C ASP A 46 -10.65 1.61 -5.51
N ALA A 47 -10.11 1.08 -6.61
CA ALA A 47 -10.54 -0.22 -7.14
C ALA A 47 -10.31 -1.37 -6.16
N LEU A 48 -9.17 -1.40 -5.43
CA LEU A 48 -8.90 -2.36 -4.37
C LEU A 48 -9.95 -2.26 -3.24
N ALA A 49 -10.24 -1.04 -2.76
CA ALA A 49 -11.24 -0.83 -1.71
C ALA A 49 -12.61 -1.36 -2.12
N ARG A 50 -13.04 -1.07 -3.36
CA ARG A 50 -14.33 -1.55 -3.91
C ARG A 50 -14.36 -3.05 -4.17
N LEU A 51 -13.22 -3.67 -4.42
CA LEU A 51 -13.09 -5.13 -4.53
C LEU A 51 -13.25 -5.81 -3.16
N LEU A 52 -12.68 -5.23 -2.10
CA LEU A 52 -12.70 -5.79 -0.75
C LEU A 52 -14.01 -5.53 0.00
N ALA A 53 -14.67 -4.38 -0.24
CA ALA A 53 -15.85 -3.94 0.52
C ALA A 53 -17.00 -4.95 0.54
N PRO A 54 -17.45 -5.56 -0.57
CA PRO A 54 -18.53 -6.55 -0.56
C PRO A 54 -18.17 -7.81 0.25
N LYS A 55 -16.91 -8.24 0.18
CA LYS A 55 -16.42 -9.42 0.92
C LYS A 55 -16.33 -9.15 2.42
N LEU A 56 -15.89 -7.96 2.81
CA LEU A 56 -15.91 -7.52 4.21
C LEU A 56 -17.32 -7.39 4.74
N GLN A 57 -18.26 -6.87 3.94
CA GLN A 57 -19.68 -6.81 4.31
C GLN A 57 -20.24 -8.21 4.58
N GLU A 58 -19.95 -9.18 3.72
CA GLU A 58 -20.35 -10.59 3.90
C GLU A 58 -19.75 -11.17 5.19
N ALA A 59 -18.45 -10.93 5.45
CA ALA A 59 -17.73 -11.47 6.61
C ALA A 59 -18.15 -10.86 7.95
N LEU A 60 -18.58 -9.59 7.95
CA LEU A 60 -18.84 -8.82 9.16
C LEU A 60 -20.35 -8.55 9.41
N GLY A 61 -21.21 -8.87 8.45
CA GLY A 61 -22.67 -8.72 8.58
C GLY A 61 -23.18 -7.28 8.61
N GLN A 62 -22.32 -6.28 8.26
CA GLN A 62 -22.70 -4.87 8.20
C GLN A 62 -22.30 -4.26 6.86
N PRO A 63 -23.06 -3.27 6.36
CA PRO A 63 -22.70 -2.56 5.13
C PRO A 63 -21.30 -1.96 5.19
N VAL A 64 -20.54 -2.12 4.11
CA VAL A 64 -19.20 -1.53 3.97
C VAL A 64 -19.20 -0.52 2.82
N VAL A 65 -19.03 0.76 3.15
CA VAL A 65 -19.14 1.89 2.21
C VAL A 65 -17.76 2.46 1.93
N VAL A 66 -17.41 2.57 0.65
CA VAL A 66 -16.18 3.24 0.21
C VAL A 66 -16.44 4.73 0.03
N GLU A 67 -15.72 5.57 0.78
CA GLU A 67 -15.80 7.03 0.73
C GLU A 67 -14.48 7.63 0.26
N ASN A 68 -14.49 8.36 -0.85
CA ASN A 68 -13.31 9.06 -1.34
C ASN A 68 -13.14 10.41 -0.65
N LYS A 69 -11.94 10.66 -0.07
CA LYS A 69 -11.55 11.95 0.53
C LYS A 69 -10.19 12.38 -0.02
N PRO A 70 -10.15 12.91 -1.26
CA PRO A 70 -8.90 13.31 -1.90
C PRO A 70 -8.38 14.65 -1.34
N GLY A 71 -7.10 14.94 -1.65
CA GLY A 71 -6.46 16.23 -1.41
C GLY A 71 -5.16 16.14 -0.63
N ALA A 72 -4.29 17.14 -0.80
CA ALA A 72 -2.97 17.25 -0.18
C ALA A 72 -2.16 15.93 -0.25
N GLY A 73 -2.06 15.31 -1.45
CA GLY A 73 -1.34 14.05 -1.62
C GLY A 73 -1.92 12.86 -0.83
N GLY A 74 -3.19 12.93 -0.44
CA GLY A 74 -3.87 11.91 0.38
C GLY A 74 -3.92 12.24 1.87
N ASN A 75 -3.29 13.32 2.31
CA ASN A 75 -3.23 13.69 3.72
C ASN A 75 -4.61 14.00 4.30
N ILE A 76 -5.54 14.60 3.52
CA ILE A 76 -6.90 14.94 4.00
C ILE A 76 -7.65 13.67 4.40
N GLY A 77 -7.64 12.63 3.57
CA GLY A 77 -8.31 11.37 3.89
C GLY A 77 -7.65 10.61 5.04
N ALA A 78 -6.33 10.62 5.10
CA ALA A 78 -5.59 9.96 6.18
C ALA A 78 -5.79 10.66 7.53
N ASP A 79 -5.74 11.99 7.56
CA ASP A 79 -6.01 12.80 8.76
C ASP A 79 -7.44 12.60 9.28
N PHE A 80 -8.42 12.56 8.37
CA PHE A 80 -9.81 12.25 8.73
C PHE A 80 -9.93 10.92 9.48
N VAL A 81 -9.23 9.87 9.02
CA VAL A 81 -9.26 8.57 9.71
C VAL A 81 -8.45 8.62 11.01
N ALA A 82 -7.29 9.25 11.03
CA ALA A 82 -6.47 9.39 12.24
C ALA A 82 -7.24 10.01 13.40
N LYS A 83 -8.18 10.95 13.11
CA LYS A 83 -9.03 11.63 14.08
C LYS A 83 -10.41 11.01 14.27
N ALA A 84 -10.73 9.94 13.57
CA ALA A 84 -12.02 9.26 13.71
C ALA A 84 -12.14 8.50 15.05
N PRO A 85 -13.36 8.24 15.54
CA PRO A 85 -13.58 7.39 16.71
C PRO A 85 -12.90 6.02 16.52
N PRO A 86 -12.16 5.49 17.53
CA PRO A 86 -11.43 4.25 17.44
C PRO A 86 -12.32 3.02 17.70
N ASP A 87 -13.54 3.02 17.20
CA ASP A 87 -14.60 2.04 17.46
C ASP A 87 -14.70 0.95 16.37
N GLY A 88 -13.81 0.97 15.37
CA GLY A 88 -13.76 0.01 14.29
C GLY A 88 -14.68 0.31 13.10
N HIS A 89 -15.41 1.44 13.08
CA HIS A 89 -16.33 1.75 11.98
C HIS A 89 -15.72 2.68 10.90
N THR A 90 -14.45 3.05 11.04
CA THR A 90 -13.75 3.86 10.04
C THR A 90 -12.36 3.28 9.79
N LEU A 91 -12.11 2.91 8.53
CA LEU A 91 -10.84 2.35 8.07
C LEU A 91 -10.22 3.26 7.00
N LEU A 92 -8.91 3.22 6.88
CA LEU A 92 -8.14 3.88 5.83
C LEU A 92 -7.61 2.85 4.84
N VAL A 93 -7.79 3.08 3.56
CA VAL A 93 -6.92 2.51 2.52
C VAL A 93 -5.73 3.45 2.39
N GLY A 94 -4.63 3.06 3.00
CA GLY A 94 -3.40 3.83 3.02
C GLY A 94 -2.40 3.33 1.97
N TYR A 95 -1.54 4.23 1.51
CA TYR A 95 -0.49 3.95 0.53
C TYR A 95 0.76 4.78 0.84
N ASN A 96 1.84 4.59 0.07
CA ASN A 96 3.13 5.22 0.33
C ASN A 96 3.10 6.75 0.43
N GLY A 97 2.21 7.47 -0.29
CA GLY A 97 2.08 8.93 -0.20
C GLY A 97 1.90 9.41 1.24
N PRO A 98 0.68 9.34 1.80
CA PRO A 98 0.39 9.85 3.14
C PRO A 98 1.08 9.09 4.28
N LEU A 99 1.48 7.83 4.05
CA LEU A 99 2.04 6.99 5.11
C LEU A 99 3.58 6.98 5.19
N ALA A 100 4.29 7.35 4.13
CA ALA A 100 5.75 7.28 4.09
C ALA A 100 6.42 8.49 3.45
N ILE A 101 5.91 9.02 2.33
CA ILE A 101 6.54 10.10 1.57
C ILE A 101 6.24 11.47 2.16
N ASN A 102 4.96 11.73 2.45
CA ASN A 102 4.46 13.08 2.70
C ASN A 102 5.03 13.72 3.98
N LYS A 103 5.42 12.90 4.96
CA LYS A 103 6.08 13.38 6.19
C LYS A 103 7.38 14.15 5.90
N SER A 104 8.07 13.82 4.82
CA SER A 104 9.29 14.51 4.39
C SER A 104 9.05 15.54 3.30
N LEU A 105 7.90 15.48 2.62
CA LEU A 105 7.56 16.32 1.48
C LEU A 105 6.81 17.60 1.87
N PHE A 106 5.94 17.51 2.89
CA PHE A 106 5.13 18.63 3.39
C PHE A 106 5.78 19.22 4.64
N ASP A 107 5.87 20.54 4.71
CA ASP A 107 6.41 21.24 5.90
C ASP A 107 5.51 21.04 7.15
N ASN A 108 4.20 20.87 6.94
CA ASN A 108 3.22 20.66 8.02
C ASN A 108 2.32 19.47 7.69
N MET A 109 2.46 18.38 8.43
CA MET A 109 1.56 17.24 8.41
C MET A 109 0.56 17.35 9.56
N PRO A 110 -0.77 17.25 9.31
CA PRO A 110 -1.78 17.38 10.37
C PRO A 110 -1.89 16.12 11.26
N PHE A 111 -1.20 15.05 10.93
CA PHE A 111 -1.12 13.77 11.66
C PHE A 111 0.26 13.13 11.50
N ASP A 112 0.61 12.21 12.39
CA ASP A 112 1.79 11.33 12.26
C ASP A 112 1.34 9.92 11.88
N PRO A 113 1.65 9.43 10.67
CA PRO A 113 1.16 8.13 10.21
C PRO A 113 1.60 6.94 11.09
N GLN A 114 2.69 7.07 11.84
CA GLN A 114 3.21 6.00 12.71
C GLN A 114 2.63 6.06 14.14
N LYS A 115 2.05 7.21 14.54
CA LYS A 115 1.49 7.41 15.89
C LYS A 115 -0.02 7.42 15.91
N ASP A 116 -0.64 7.98 14.86
CA ASP A 116 -2.07 8.29 14.84
C ASP A 116 -2.90 7.24 14.06
N LEU A 117 -2.21 6.24 13.46
CA LEU A 117 -2.84 5.14 12.73
C LEU A 117 -2.35 3.78 13.23
N ALA A 118 -3.27 2.83 13.35
CA ALA A 118 -2.99 1.42 13.68
C ALA A 118 -3.01 0.58 12.38
N PRO A 119 -1.88 -0.01 11.97
CA PRO A 119 -1.83 -0.94 10.84
C PRO A 119 -2.67 -2.18 11.08
N ILE A 120 -3.40 -2.63 10.05
CA ILE A 120 -4.16 -3.89 10.06
C ILE A 120 -3.45 -4.92 9.18
N THR A 121 -3.18 -4.57 7.93
CA THR A 121 -2.44 -5.44 6.99
C THR A 121 -1.90 -4.63 5.82
N LEU A 122 -0.68 -4.90 5.41
CA LEU A 122 -0.18 -4.57 4.08
C LEU A 122 -0.86 -5.54 3.11
N ALA A 123 -1.84 -5.05 2.37
CA ALA A 123 -2.70 -5.90 1.55
C ALA A 123 -1.99 -6.36 0.29
N VAL A 124 -1.42 -5.41 -0.45
CA VAL A 124 -0.82 -5.65 -1.76
C VAL A 124 0.40 -4.79 -2.02
N LYS A 125 1.25 -5.25 -2.92
CA LYS A 125 2.35 -4.51 -3.57
C LYS A 125 2.17 -4.50 -5.06
N SER A 126 2.71 -3.47 -5.73
CA SER A 126 2.78 -3.38 -7.18
C SER A 126 4.09 -2.67 -7.59
N PRO A 127 4.90 -3.23 -8.49
CA PRO A 127 6.10 -2.54 -8.95
C PRO A 127 5.71 -1.29 -9.74
N GLN A 128 6.67 -0.41 -9.96
CA GLN A 128 6.55 0.57 -11.02
C GLN A 128 7.20 0.04 -12.29
N TYR A 129 6.63 0.35 -13.42
CA TYR A 129 7.16 0.06 -14.75
C TYR A 129 7.96 1.25 -15.26
N LEU A 130 9.22 1.04 -15.61
CA LEU A 130 10.00 1.99 -16.40
C LEU A 130 9.57 1.82 -17.85
N VAL A 131 8.80 2.76 -18.35
CA VAL A 131 8.26 2.72 -19.71
C VAL A 131 8.83 3.84 -20.57
N ALA A 132 9.08 3.54 -21.86
CA ALA A 132 9.53 4.51 -22.84
C ALA A 132 8.47 4.73 -23.92
N GLY A 133 8.30 6.00 -24.33
CA GLY A 133 7.43 6.42 -25.41
C GLY A 133 8.05 6.24 -26.80
N PRO A 134 7.31 6.54 -27.88
CA PRO A 134 7.76 6.38 -29.26
C PRO A 134 8.94 7.27 -29.65
N ALA A 135 9.12 8.42 -28.98
CA ALA A 135 10.28 9.30 -29.21
C ALA A 135 11.60 8.75 -28.67
N ALA A 136 11.55 7.67 -27.85
CA ALA A 136 12.76 7.05 -27.32
C ALA A 136 13.48 6.22 -28.40
N ASP A 137 14.73 6.58 -28.64
CA ASP A 137 15.63 5.91 -29.58
C ASP A 137 16.42 4.74 -28.95
N PHE A 138 15.88 4.18 -27.86
CA PHE A 138 16.35 3.02 -27.14
C PHE A 138 15.21 2.01 -26.92
N SER A 139 15.57 0.75 -26.66
CA SER A 139 14.60 -0.33 -26.44
C SER A 139 14.83 -1.11 -25.16
N THR A 140 15.93 -0.86 -24.46
CA THR A 140 16.28 -1.49 -23.18
C THR A 140 16.71 -0.46 -22.16
N ALA A 141 16.59 -0.79 -20.87
CA ALA A 141 17.08 0.09 -19.79
C ALA A 141 18.61 0.28 -19.89
N LYS A 142 19.36 -0.71 -20.32
CA LYS A 142 20.83 -0.60 -20.52
C LYS A 142 21.18 0.42 -21.61
N GLU A 143 20.49 0.37 -22.75
CA GLU A 143 20.66 1.36 -23.83
C GLU A 143 20.31 2.76 -23.33
N PHE A 144 19.15 2.92 -22.66
CA PHE A 144 18.76 4.21 -22.07
C PHE A 144 19.86 4.78 -21.18
N ILE A 145 20.39 3.98 -20.24
CA ILE A 145 21.42 4.42 -19.32
C ILE A 145 22.70 4.84 -20.08
N ALA A 146 23.13 4.05 -21.06
CA ALA A 146 24.30 4.36 -21.87
C ALA A 146 24.13 5.68 -22.66
N MET A 147 22.97 5.86 -23.30
CA MET A 147 22.66 7.03 -24.10
C MET A 147 22.46 8.28 -23.24
N ALA A 148 21.84 8.16 -22.05
CA ALA A 148 21.69 9.26 -21.11
C ALA A 148 23.03 9.71 -20.49
N LYS A 149 23.99 8.79 -20.32
CA LYS A 149 25.36 9.13 -19.92
C LYS A 149 26.13 9.84 -21.04
N ALA A 150 25.98 9.38 -22.28
CA ALA A 150 26.66 9.98 -23.43
C ALA A 150 26.11 11.38 -23.78
N ASN A 151 24.80 11.62 -23.54
CA ASN A 151 24.12 12.84 -23.90
C ASN A 151 23.31 13.38 -22.72
N PRO A 152 23.94 14.01 -21.73
CA PRO A 152 23.26 14.56 -20.57
C PRO A 152 22.16 15.55 -20.96
N ALA A 153 20.98 15.45 -20.31
CA ALA A 153 19.79 16.30 -20.55
C ALA A 153 19.14 16.20 -21.93
N ARG A 154 19.58 15.29 -22.80
CA ARG A 154 18.87 15.00 -24.07
C ARG A 154 17.47 14.43 -23.83
N TYR A 155 17.35 13.62 -22.79
CA TYR A 155 16.11 12.92 -22.45
C TYR A 155 15.34 13.64 -21.37
N SER A 156 14.02 13.54 -21.44
CA SER A 156 13.09 14.02 -20.42
C SER A 156 12.23 12.87 -19.88
N TYR A 157 11.81 12.99 -18.63
CA TYR A 157 10.92 12.03 -18.01
C TYR A 157 9.66 12.71 -17.45
N ALA A 158 8.54 12.02 -17.54
CA ALA A 158 7.29 12.42 -16.93
C ALA A 158 7.15 11.90 -15.50
N SER A 159 6.57 12.72 -14.61
CA SER A 159 6.02 12.26 -13.33
C SER A 159 4.56 12.68 -13.19
N VAL A 160 3.79 11.94 -12.37
CA VAL A 160 2.37 12.26 -12.14
C VAL A 160 2.16 13.48 -11.25
N SER A 161 3.19 13.89 -10.51
CA SER A 161 3.30 15.18 -9.79
C SER A 161 4.69 15.31 -9.18
N MET A 162 5.04 16.53 -8.78
CA MET A 162 6.20 16.79 -7.94
C MET A 162 6.06 15.98 -6.63
N GLY A 163 7.15 15.33 -6.17
CA GLY A 163 7.15 14.53 -4.94
C GLY A 163 6.39 13.20 -4.99
N SER A 164 5.75 12.86 -6.11
CA SER A 164 5.10 11.56 -6.28
C SER A 164 6.12 10.41 -6.29
N ALA A 165 5.64 9.18 -6.06
CA ALA A 165 6.48 8.00 -6.15
C ALA A 165 7.16 7.89 -7.54
N SER A 166 6.47 8.24 -8.63
CA SER A 166 7.06 8.21 -9.97
C SER A 166 8.20 9.23 -10.14
N HIS A 167 8.08 10.42 -9.54
CA HIS A 167 9.15 11.42 -9.49
C HIS A 167 10.34 10.92 -8.68
N LEU A 168 10.10 10.57 -7.42
CA LEU A 168 11.16 10.17 -6.49
C LEU A 168 11.90 8.91 -6.94
N THR A 169 11.19 7.94 -7.52
CA THR A 169 11.82 6.74 -8.09
C THR A 169 12.75 7.09 -9.25
N MET A 170 12.37 8.02 -10.13
CA MET A 170 13.26 8.45 -11.21
C MET A 170 14.47 9.20 -10.67
N GLU A 171 14.31 10.06 -9.68
CA GLU A 171 15.43 10.76 -9.07
C GLU A 171 16.42 9.80 -8.37
N MET A 172 15.89 8.81 -7.62
CA MET A 172 16.71 7.72 -7.06
C MET A 172 17.46 6.97 -8.18
N PHE A 173 16.78 6.65 -9.27
CA PHE A 173 17.39 5.95 -10.41
C PHE A 173 18.45 6.80 -11.10
N LYS A 174 18.20 8.09 -11.31
CA LYS A 174 19.19 9.04 -11.85
C LYS A 174 20.45 9.06 -11.00
N ALA A 175 20.30 9.14 -9.67
CA ALA A 175 21.42 9.11 -8.74
C ALA A 175 22.18 7.79 -8.79
N ALA A 176 21.46 6.65 -8.72
CA ALA A 176 22.07 5.31 -8.72
C ALA A 176 22.78 4.99 -10.05
N ALA A 177 22.21 5.40 -11.19
CA ALA A 177 22.78 5.18 -12.50
C ALA A 177 23.78 6.26 -12.95
N ASN A 178 23.93 7.35 -12.17
CA ASN A 178 24.71 8.53 -12.51
C ASN A 178 24.37 9.08 -13.91
N ILE A 179 23.05 9.37 -14.11
CA ILE A 179 22.52 9.93 -15.36
C ILE A 179 21.81 11.25 -15.11
N LYS A 180 21.73 12.09 -16.15
CA LYS A 180 20.97 13.34 -16.13
C LYS A 180 19.80 13.23 -17.10
N VAL A 181 18.58 13.41 -16.57
CA VAL A 181 17.32 13.38 -17.33
C VAL A 181 16.45 14.52 -16.84
N THR A 182 15.88 15.30 -17.76
CA THR A 182 15.09 16.49 -17.42
C THR A 182 13.72 16.08 -16.87
N HIS A 183 13.33 16.63 -15.72
CA HIS A 183 12.02 16.38 -15.13
C HIS A 183 10.93 17.23 -15.78
N VAL A 184 9.79 16.61 -16.11
CA VAL A 184 8.55 17.27 -16.57
C VAL A 184 7.42 16.80 -15.64
N PRO A 185 7.01 17.61 -14.65
CA PRO A 185 5.91 17.27 -13.76
C PRO A 185 4.54 17.50 -14.41
N TYR A 186 3.59 16.59 -14.16
CA TYR A 186 2.21 16.69 -14.63
C TYR A 186 1.23 16.74 -13.44
N LYS A 187 -0.03 17.09 -13.70
CA LYS A 187 -1.11 17.06 -12.72
C LYS A 187 -1.92 15.75 -12.86
N GLY A 188 -1.28 14.60 -12.61
CA GLY A 188 -1.88 13.28 -12.69
C GLY A 188 -1.29 12.37 -13.78
N ALA A 189 -1.73 11.11 -13.79
CA ALA A 189 -1.21 10.09 -14.70
C ALA A 189 -1.68 10.33 -16.16
N THR A 190 -2.92 10.70 -16.36
CA THR A 190 -3.51 10.86 -17.72
C THR A 190 -2.72 11.84 -18.60
N PRO A 191 -2.46 13.10 -18.20
CA PRO A 191 -1.68 14.02 -19.04
C PRO A 191 -0.23 13.55 -19.23
N ALA A 192 0.40 12.94 -18.20
CA ALA A 192 1.74 12.40 -18.32
C ALA A 192 1.83 11.27 -19.37
N ILE A 193 0.85 10.38 -19.39
CA ILE A 193 0.77 9.28 -20.37
C ILE A 193 0.46 9.81 -21.76
N THR A 194 -0.41 10.81 -21.89
CA THR A 194 -0.70 11.44 -23.18
C THR A 194 0.56 12.00 -23.83
N ASP A 195 1.37 12.73 -23.07
CA ASP A 195 2.62 13.31 -23.57
C ASP A 195 3.71 12.26 -23.81
N LEU A 196 3.73 11.20 -23.01
CA LEU A 196 4.63 10.06 -23.26
C LEU A 196 4.28 9.34 -24.58
N LEU A 197 2.99 9.11 -24.84
CA LEU A 197 2.49 8.52 -26.09
C LEU A 197 2.65 9.46 -27.29
N GLY A 198 2.56 10.76 -27.06
CA GLY A 198 2.77 11.80 -28.07
C GLY A 198 4.24 12.07 -28.40
N GLY A 199 5.17 11.51 -27.63
CA GLY A 199 6.60 11.73 -27.81
C GLY A 199 7.13 13.07 -27.28
N ASN A 200 6.34 13.81 -26.50
CA ASN A 200 6.76 15.07 -25.86
C ASN A 200 7.73 14.82 -24.69
N VAL A 201 7.67 13.63 -24.09
CA VAL A 201 8.63 13.11 -23.10
C VAL A 201 9.04 11.69 -23.48
N HIS A 202 10.21 11.25 -23.01
CA HIS A 202 10.83 10.02 -23.51
C HIS A 202 10.53 8.81 -22.64
N ILE A 203 10.44 8.99 -21.31
CA ILE A 203 10.43 7.89 -20.35
C ILE A 203 9.64 8.28 -19.08
N ALA A 204 9.12 7.28 -18.37
CA ALA A 204 8.46 7.51 -17.08
C ALA A 204 8.49 6.25 -16.22
N PHE A 205 8.46 6.43 -14.89
CA PHE A 205 7.99 5.38 -13.98
C PHE A 205 6.48 5.52 -13.78
N MET A 206 5.75 4.44 -14.06
CA MET A 206 4.29 4.40 -13.95
C MET A 206 3.82 3.12 -13.26
N VAL A 207 2.70 3.19 -12.53
CA VAL A 207 2.06 1.97 -12.04
C VAL A 207 1.50 1.16 -13.21
N PRO A 208 1.58 -0.18 -13.18
CA PRO A 208 1.16 -1.03 -14.30
C PRO A 208 -0.25 -0.74 -14.79
N GLY A 209 -1.23 -0.61 -13.88
CA GLY A 209 -2.63 -0.36 -14.22
C GLY A 209 -2.88 0.87 -15.10
N ASN A 210 -1.93 1.81 -15.17
CA ASN A 210 -2.03 3.00 -16.03
C ASN A 210 -1.46 2.78 -17.44
N VAL A 211 -0.55 1.83 -17.63
CA VAL A 211 0.25 1.74 -18.88
C VAL A 211 0.24 0.37 -19.53
N GLN A 212 -0.13 -0.70 -18.82
CA GLN A 212 -0.05 -2.07 -19.34
C GLN A 212 -0.79 -2.27 -20.67
N GLN A 213 -1.95 -1.63 -20.85
CA GLN A 213 -2.68 -1.70 -22.12
C GLN A 213 -1.87 -1.12 -23.29
N PHE A 214 -1.12 -0.05 -23.08
CA PHE A 214 -0.29 0.56 -24.10
C PHE A 214 0.98 -0.24 -24.37
N VAL A 215 1.51 -0.90 -23.34
CA VAL A 215 2.62 -1.85 -23.48
C VAL A 215 2.16 -3.08 -24.30
N ALA A 216 0.99 -3.64 -23.97
CA ALA A 216 0.42 -4.79 -24.72
C ALA A 216 0.11 -4.44 -26.19
N GLN A 217 -0.23 -3.19 -26.48
CA GLN A 217 -0.43 -2.67 -27.85
C GLN A 217 0.88 -2.30 -28.57
N GLY A 218 2.04 -2.43 -27.93
CA GLY A 218 3.33 -2.00 -28.48
C GLY A 218 3.52 -0.49 -28.62
N ARG A 219 2.63 0.31 -28.03
CA ARG A 219 2.68 1.79 -28.05
C ARG A 219 3.66 2.37 -27.05
N LEU A 220 3.93 1.63 -25.98
CA LEU A 220 4.99 1.92 -24.99
C LEU A 220 5.91 0.70 -24.90
N LYS A 221 7.21 0.94 -24.70
CA LYS A 221 8.21 -0.10 -24.44
C LYS A 221 8.37 -0.24 -22.92
N LEU A 222 8.23 -1.45 -22.38
CA LEU A 222 8.53 -1.75 -20.99
C LEU A 222 9.99 -2.15 -20.86
N LEU A 223 10.78 -1.35 -20.15
CA LEU A 223 12.24 -1.47 -20.09
C LEU A 223 12.75 -2.20 -18.85
N ALA A 224 12.13 -1.95 -17.70
CA ALA A 224 12.47 -2.54 -16.42
C ALA A 224 11.32 -2.39 -15.41
N THR A 225 11.42 -3.09 -14.28
CA THR A 225 10.50 -2.94 -13.14
C THR A 225 11.28 -2.62 -11.87
N THR A 226 10.60 -2.04 -10.86
CA THR A 226 11.20 -1.71 -9.56
C THR A 226 10.99 -2.78 -8.49
N GLY A 227 10.44 -3.93 -8.84
CA GLY A 227 10.23 -5.04 -7.91
C GLY A 227 11.55 -5.69 -7.45
N ASP A 228 11.50 -6.38 -6.33
CA ASP A 228 12.58 -7.23 -5.83
C ASP A 228 12.77 -8.50 -6.68
N LYS A 229 11.76 -8.88 -7.42
CA LYS A 229 11.72 -9.98 -8.40
C LYS A 229 10.94 -9.56 -9.64
N ARG A 230 11.11 -10.31 -10.74
CA ARG A 230 10.33 -10.09 -11.96
C ARG A 230 8.85 -10.32 -11.71
N PHE A 231 8.04 -9.49 -12.31
CA PHE A 231 6.59 -9.57 -12.14
C PHE A 231 5.99 -10.68 -13.03
N PRO A 232 5.00 -11.45 -12.54
CA PRO A 232 4.43 -12.58 -13.29
C PRO A 232 3.84 -12.21 -14.64
N SER A 233 3.28 -10.99 -14.78
CA SER A 233 2.72 -10.48 -16.04
C SER A 233 3.79 -10.01 -17.04
N ALA A 234 5.04 -9.81 -16.59
CA ALA A 234 6.15 -9.35 -17.41
C ALA A 234 7.44 -10.16 -17.13
N PRO A 235 7.43 -11.49 -17.25
CA PRO A 235 8.53 -12.35 -16.81
C PRO A 235 9.83 -12.16 -17.61
N ALA A 236 9.74 -11.63 -18.83
CA ALA A 236 10.90 -11.33 -19.67
C ALA A 236 11.56 -9.98 -19.32
N VAL A 237 10.89 -9.11 -18.55
CA VAL A 237 11.37 -7.77 -18.21
C VAL A 237 12.23 -7.83 -16.95
N PRO A 238 13.48 -7.34 -16.99
CA PRO A 238 14.36 -7.37 -15.83
C PRO A 238 13.91 -6.36 -14.76
N THR A 239 14.23 -6.65 -13.50
CA THR A 239 14.15 -5.65 -12.44
C THR A 239 15.37 -4.72 -12.49
N LEU A 240 15.26 -3.52 -11.89
CA LEU A 240 16.42 -2.64 -11.76
C LEU A 240 17.50 -3.27 -10.87
N ILE A 241 17.12 -4.13 -9.91
CA ILE A 241 18.06 -4.90 -9.09
C ILE A 241 18.89 -5.85 -9.95
N GLU A 242 18.25 -6.60 -10.85
CA GLU A 242 18.95 -7.49 -11.81
C GLU A 242 19.86 -6.73 -12.78
N LEU A 243 19.56 -5.45 -13.03
CA LEU A 243 20.40 -4.57 -13.86
C LEU A 243 21.58 -3.95 -13.11
N GLY A 244 21.77 -4.29 -11.82
CA GLY A 244 22.89 -3.85 -11.01
C GLY A 244 22.60 -2.65 -10.12
N TYR A 245 21.34 -2.34 -9.85
CA TYR A 245 20.89 -1.25 -8.97
C TYR A 245 20.17 -1.80 -7.72
N PRO A 246 20.90 -2.36 -6.73
CA PRO A 246 20.30 -3.10 -5.61
C PRO A 246 19.43 -2.25 -4.69
N THR A 247 19.61 -0.93 -4.70
CA THR A 247 18.81 0.02 -3.89
C THR A 247 17.51 0.47 -4.57
N MET A 248 17.25 -0.01 -5.80
CA MET A 248 16.11 0.43 -6.61
C MET A 248 14.84 -0.41 -6.46
N GLU A 249 14.67 -1.05 -5.29
CA GLU A 249 13.33 -1.52 -4.89
C GLU A 249 12.49 -0.29 -4.55
N ALA A 250 11.53 0.04 -5.39
CA ALA A 250 10.62 1.18 -5.26
C ALA A 250 9.19 0.78 -5.60
N THR A 251 8.71 -0.24 -4.90
CA THR A 251 7.40 -0.84 -5.10
C THR A 251 6.31 0.07 -4.51
N GLY A 252 5.24 0.30 -5.25
CA GLY A 252 4.00 0.84 -4.70
C GLY A 252 3.33 -0.19 -3.79
N TRP A 253 2.63 0.26 -2.77
CA TRP A 253 1.94 -0.62 -1.85
C TRP A 253 0.68 0.01 -1.30
N VAL A 254 -0.25 -0.85 -0.90
CA VAL A 254 -1.54 -0.47 -0.31
C VAL A 254 -1.82 -1.36 0.89
N GLY A 255 -2.27 -0.74 1.96
CA GLY A 255 -2.69 -1.46 3.16
C GLY A 255 -3.91 -0.84 3.82
N LEU A 256 -4.46 -1.56 4.78
CA LEU A 256 -5.59 -1.08 5.57
C LEU A 256 -5.13 -0.73 6.99
N LEU A 257 -5.63 0.40 7.49
CA LEU A 257 -5.33 0.93 8.81
C LEU A 257 -6.62 1.40 9.49
N ALA A 258 -6.55 1.56 10.80
CA ALA A 258 -7.59 2.15 11.64
C ALA A 258 -7.00 3.33 12.45
N PRO A 259 -7.81 4.12 13.21
CA PRO A 259 -7.29 5.07 14.19
C PRO A 259 -6.38 4.38 15.23
N ALA A 260 -5.33 5.05 15.69
CA ALA A 260 -4.31 4.44 16.56
C ALA A 260 -4.86 3.82 17.85
N ALA A 261 -5.88 4.46 18.45
CA ALA A 261 -6.49 3.98 19.70
C ALA A 261 -7.52 2.85 19.51
N THR A 262 -7.66 2.30 18.27
CA THR A 262 -8.59 1.20 18.01
C THR A 262 -8.18 -0.05 18.82
N PRO A 263 -9.09 -0.64 19.61
CA PRO A 263 -8.80 -1.80 20.46
C PRO A 263 -8.24 -2.98 19.66
N LYS A 264 -7.24 -3.66 20.24
CA LYS A 264 -6.55 -4.80 19.62
C LYS A 264 -7.49 -5.90 19.11
N PRO A 265 -8.56 -6.31 19.81
CA PRO A 265 -9.50 -7.30 19.29
C PRO A 265 -10.19 -6.89 17.98
N ILE A 266 -10.42 -5.58 17.77
CA ILE A 266 -10.99 -5.04 16.52
C ILE A 266 -9.96 -5.16 15.38
N ILE A 267 -8.71 -4.77 15.64
CA ILE A 267 -7.62 -4.92 14.66
C ILE A 267 -7.43 -6.38 14.25
N GLU A 268 -7.41 -7.30 15.23
CA GLU A 268 -7.26 -8.75 15.00
C GLU A 268 -8.43 -9.33 14.20
N ARG A 269 -9.67 -8.86 14.47
CA ARG A 269 -10.85 -9.27 13.69
C ARG A 269 -10.71 -8.85 12.23
N TYR A 270 -10.41 -7.56 11.97
CA TYR A 270 -10.20 -7.06 10.61
C TYR A 270 -9.05 -7.76 9.90
N HIS A 271 -7.91 -7.94 10.59
CA HIS A 271 -6.75 -8.63 10.02
C HIS A 271 -7.13 -10.04 9.56
N ARG A 272 -7.77 -10.83 10.41
CA ARG A 272 -8.18 -12.20 10.08
C ARG A 272 -9.09 -12.25 8.85
N GLU A 273 -10.13 -11.41 8.81
CA GLU A 273 -11.07 -11.40 7.69
C GLU A 273 -10.41 -10.89 6.40
N LEU A 274 -9.62 -9.83 6.46
CA LEU A 274 -8.92 -9.31 5.30
C LEU A 274 -7.90 -10.30 4.73
N VAL A 275 -7.12 -10.98 5.58
CA VAL A 275 -6.18 -12.00 5.12
C VAL A 275 -6.91 -13.15 4.42
N LYS A 276 -8.04 -13.61 4.97
CA LYS A 276 -8.87 -14.64 4.34
C LYS A 276 -9.40 -14.18 2.97
N ILE A 277 -9.90 -12.94 2.90
CA ILE A 277 -10.43 -12.35 1.64
C ILE A 277 -9.30 -12.21 0.61
N LEU A 278 -8.19 -11.60 0.98
CA LEU A 278 -7.06 -11.36 0.07
C LEU A 278 -6.46 -12.65 -0.51
N LYS A 279 -6.50 -13.76 0.25
CA LYS A 279 -6.00 -15.07 -0.17
C LYS A 279 -7.06 -15.93 -0.87
N SER A 280 -8.31 -15.48 -0.99
CA SER A 280 -9.31 -16.23 -1.72
C SER A 280 -9.02 -16.26 -3.22
N PRO A 281 -9.30 -17.38 -3.93
CA PRO A 281 -8.93 -17.55 -5.34
C PRO A 281 -9.52 -16.48 -6.26
N ASP A 282 -10.77 -16.08 -6.02
CA ASP A 282 -11.47 -15.07 -6.81
C ASP A 282 -10.85 -13.68 -6.65
N ILE A 283 -10.49 -13.29 -5.43
CA ILE A 283 -9.82 -12.00 -5.14
C ILE A 283 -8.38 -12.02 -5.64
N THR A 284 -7.63 -13.09 -5.39
CA THR A 284 -6.24 -13.21 -5.86
C THR A 284 -6.16 -13.11 -7.39
N SER A 285 -7.08 -13.72 -8.13
CA SER A 285 -7.13 -13.60 -9.59
C SER A 285 -7.35 -12.15 -10.04
N ARG A 286 -8.34 -11.47 -9.46
CA ARG A 286 -8.63 -10.06 -9.78
C ARG A 286 -7.47 -9.12 -9.41
N LEU A 287 -6.80 -9.36 -8.28
CA LEU A 287 -5.64 -8.58 -7.88
C LEU A 287 -4.47 -8.76 -8.84
N ARG A 288 -4.25 -9.98 -9.36
CA ARG A 288 -3.26 -10.25 -10.42
C ARG A 288 -3.59 -9.49 -11.70
N ASP A 289 -4.87 -9.47 -12.12
CA ASP A 289 -5.30 -8.72 -13.30
C ASP A 289 -5.10 -7.20 -13.13
N MET A 290 -5.11 -6.72 -11.87
CA MET A 290 -4.78 -5.34 -11.51
C MET A 290 -3.28 -5.10 -11.32
N GLU A 291 -2.44 -6.10 -11.60
CA GLU A 291 -0.99 -6.05 -11.39
C GLU A 291 -0.58 -5.86 -9.92
N PHE A 292 -1.35 -6.43 -9.01
CA PHE A 292 -1.04 -6.49 -7.59
C PHE A 292 -0.52 -7.87 -7.17
N GLU A 293 0.53 -7.88 -6.36
CA GLU A 293 0.98 -9.03 -5.59
C GLU A 293 0.35 -8.99 -4.19
N VAL A 294 -0.32 -10.06 -3.81
CA VAL A 294 -0.91 -10.19 -2.47
C VAL A 294 0.21 -10.39 -1.44
N VAL A 295 0.25 -9.54 -0.42
CA VAL A 295 1.15 -9.66 0.72
C VAL A 295 0.42 -10.22 1.94
N ALA A 296 -0.73 -9.62 2.30
CA ALA A 296 -1.55 -10.02 3.45
C ALA A 296 -0.71 -10.20 4.73
N SER A 297 0.08 -9.17 5.08
CA SER A 297 1.03 -9.16 6.19
C SER A 297 0.33 -9.14 7.56
N THR A 298 1.08 -9.43 8.64
CA THR A 298 0.62 -9.12 10.00
C THR A 298 0.61 -7.60 10.25
N PRO A 299 -0.12 -7.12 11.27
CA PRO A 299 -0.09 -5.71 11.67
C PRO A 299 1.31 -5.21 12.01
N GLU A 300 2.12 -6.04 12.71
CA GLU A 300 3.49 -5.73 13.10
C GLU A 300 4.39 -5.59 11.86
N GLN A 301 4.32 -6.53 10.93
CA GLN A 301 5.07 -6.47 9.66
C GLN A 301 4.72 -5.22 8.87
N PHE A 302 3.44 -4.81 8.85
CA PHE A 302 3.03 -3.61 8.15
C PHE A 302 3.51 -2.33 8.85
N ARG A 303 3.49 -2.29 10.18
CA ARG A 303 4.09 -1.18 10.95
C ARG A 303 5.57 -1.01 10.60
N ASP A 304 6.33 -2.12 10.65
CA ASP A 304 7.77 -2.12 10.38
C ASP A 304 8.05 -1.72 8.91
N TRP A 305 7.19 -2.14 7.97
CA TRP A 305 7.23 -1.72 6.58
C TRP A 305 7.04 -0.21 6.42
N ILE A 306 6.03 0.40 7.07
CA ILE A 306 5.81 1.85 7.03
C ILE A 306 7.03 2.61 7.56
N ALA A 307 7.65 2.12 8.64
CA ALA A 307 8.84 2.75 9.21
C ALA A 307 10.04 2.71 8.25
N ALA A 308 10.31 1.56 7.64
CA ALA A 308 11.37 1.38 6.66
C ALA A 308 11.16 2.25 5.41
N GLU A 309 9.93 2.25 4.88
CA GLU A 309 9.53 3.07 3.74
C GLU A 309 9.67 4.57 4.03
N SER A 310 9.26 5.02 5.22
CA SER A 310 9.43 6.43 5.63
C SER A 310 10.91 6.85 5.63
N GLY A 311 11.81 5.99 6.07
CA GLY A 311 13.26 6.24 6.01
C GLY A 311 13.77 6.33 4.57
N LYS A 312 13.41 5.37 3.72
CA LYS A 312 13.80 5.29 2.31
C LYS A 312 13.33 6.53 1.53
N TRP A 313 12.03 6.82 1.58
CA TRP A 313 11.47 7.96 0.85
C TRP A 313 11.89 9.31 1.43
N GLY A 314 12.08 9.40 2.76
CA GLY A 314 12.63 10.59 3.39
C GLY A 314 14.04 10.93 2.88
N ALA A 315 14.90 9.92 2.71
CA ALA A 315 16.22 10.10 2.11
C ALA A 315 16.11 10.57 0.64
N ALA A 316 15.18 9.99 -0.15
CA ALA A 316 14.95 10.39 -1.53
C ALA A 316 14.44 11.84 -1.64
N VAL A 317 13.47 12.24 -0.82
CA VAL A 317 12.96 13.63 -0.77
C VAL A 317 14.09 14.60 -0.43
N LYS A 318 14.89 14.28 0.59
CA LYS A 318 16.04 15.11 0.98
C LYS A 318 17.06 15.25 -0.15
N ALA A 319 17.39 14.17 -0.83
CA ALA A 319 18.37 14.16 -1.93
C ALA A 319 17.91 14.96 -3.16
N THR A 320 16.60 14.98 -3.42
CA THR A 320 16.00 15.69 -4.57
C THR A 320 15.67 17.15 -4.27
N GLY A 321 15.60 17.54 -3.00
CA GLY A 321 15.06 18.82 -2.58
C GLY A 321 13.57 19.01 -2.92
N ALA A 322 12.84 17.91 -3.21
CA ALA A 322 11.43 17.96 -3.55
C ALA A 322 10.61 18.50 -2.37
N LYS A 323 9.66 19.38 -2.67
CA LYS A 323 8.65 19.90 -1.73
C LYS A 323 7.27 19.76 -2.34
N ALA A 324 6.25 19.62 -1.49
CA ALA A 324 4.87 19.75 -1.95
C ALA A 324 4.58 21.21 -2.31
N GLU A 325 3.83 21.40 -3.38
CA GLU A 325 3.26 22.71 -3.77
C GLU A 325 2.02 23.02 -2.96
#